data_756485972000a7be399974d40c7f0c35
#
_entry.id   756485972000a7be399974d40c7f0c35
#
_cell.length_a   1.000
_cell.length_b   1.000
_cell.length_c   1.000
_cell.angle_alpha   90.00
_cell.angle_beta   90.00
_cell.angle_gamma   90.00
#
_symmetry.space_group_name_H-M   'P 1'
#
loop_
_entity.id
_entity.type
_entity.pdbx_description
1 polymer ?
#
loop_
_entity_poly.entity_id
_entity_poly.type
_entity_poly.pdbx_seq_one_letter_code
_entity_poly.pdbx_strand_id
1 'polypeptide(L)'
;MEKMNFFDKSSEATILKDKSDLAQKLNGRVEPAFGIDLGTTNSAISVIINNNKPEPIILTSGKKTMPSCVLWNGSKQGFIVGEEAYKRINEVEHCVYSIKRKMQDPNYTRTFSYGGESITMSPAEISAEILKALVQQTGGMYGKIKDVIVTVPAYFDTTGRAATIEACKLAGLNLLGLLVEPSAAALTYNLDDNNAKNIIVYDLGGGTFDISLIRLSSTEKSSDDFDDIYGFDDDPALAQESTDDIETHYKVIDTNGDSNLGGDDYDLALYSYVEKQLKDKGIKVEHLTPAFKAGMIRRLEIYKKTDIRSNYKINVNTILDDAVGTEIKDSVTIGPMDFARALAPTYKRTVKLLKELISQYEAQYPISDIVLVGGSTKSEILRANLKKDFSNYRINCNAEPDLSVSLGAAIAAKVNKFGDENIKIFDALSLAISVREGNTLVPIIPKATELPAVGRKCYTTVIDNQKTINVELYQGNTKIPEEAVYLGNITITGIEPKPAGEPDISVD
;
A
#
# COMPACT_ATOMS: atom_id res chain seq x y z
N MET A 1 -7.95 -18.06 30.04
CA MET A 1 -6.82 -17.63 29.17
C MET A 1 -7.36 -17.55 27.75
N GLU A 2 -7.86 -16.40 27.34
CA GLU A 2 -8.20 -16.16 25.93
C GLU A 2 -6.91 -15.77 25.21
N LYS A 3 -6.49 -16.65 24.29
CA LYS A 3 -5.38 -16.35 23.38
C LYS A 3 -5.85 -15.23 22.46
N MET A 4 -5.34 -14.03 22.63
CA MET A 4 -5.43 -12.99 21.62
C MET A 4 -4.57 -13.41 20.42
N ASN A 5 -5.20 -14.06 19.45
CA ASN A 5 -4.58 -14.32 18.15
C ASN A 5 -4.68 -13.04 17.33
N PHE A 6 -3.61 -12.29 17.19
CA PHE A 6 -3.51 -11.14 16.30
C PHE A 6 -3.53 -11.54 14.81
N PHE A 7 -3.40 -12.84 14.53
CA PHE A 7 -3.62 -13.43 13.22
C PHE A 7 -4.68 -14.51 13.38
N ASP A 8 -5.80 -14.33 12.69
CA ASP A 8 -6.92 -15.26 12.74
C ASP A 8 -6.51 -16.62 12.15
N LYS A 9 -6.21 -17.60 13.02
CA LYS A 9 -5.98 -18.99 12.61
C LYS A 9 -7.20 -19.65 11.97
N SER A 10 -8.36 -18.98 11.96
CA SER A 10 -9.56 -19.50 11.32
C SER A 10 -9.43 -19.52 9.78
N SER A 11 -8.53 -18.73 9.20
CA SER A 11 -8.31 -18.73 7.74
C SER A 11 -7.52 -19.96 7.25
N GLU A 12 -6.55 -20.48 8.02
CA GLU A 12 -5.76 -21.64 7.57
C GLU A 12 -6.48 -22.99 7.74
N ALA A 13 -7.29 -23.17 8.78
CA ALA A 13 -7.97 -24.44 9.03
C ALA A 13 -9.23 -24.64 8.15
N THR A 14 -9.76 -23.56 7.57
CA THR A 14 -10.95 -23.62 6.68
C THR A 14 -10.56 -23.92 5.23
N ILE A 15 -9.33 -23.61 4.83
CA ILE A 15 -8.85 -23.74 3.45
C ILE A 15 -8.61 -25.22 3.05
N LEU A 16 -8.35 -26.12 4.00
CA LEU A 16 -7.92 -27.49 3.70
C LEU A 16 -9.03 -28.55 3.70
N LYS A 17 -10.28 -28.24 4.01
CA LYS A 17 -11.31 -29.26 4.21
C LYS A 17 -12.27 -29.56 3.08
N ASP A 18 -12.34 -28.76 2.01
CA ASP A 18 -13.36 -28.95 0.97
C ASP A 18 -12.89 -28.82 -0.49
N LYS A 19 -11.70 -29.32 -0.82
CA LYS A 19 -11.22 -29.32 -2.22
C LYS A 19 -12.11 -30.17 -3.16
N SER A 20 -12.73 -31.24 -2.68
CA SER A 20 -13.58 -32.11 -3.51
C SER A 20 -15.00 -31.56 -3.75
N ASP A 21 -15.56 -30.82 -2.81
CA ASP A 21 -16.89 -30.21 -2.94
C ASP A 21 -16.90 -28.94 -3.79
N LEU A 22 -15.78 -28.21 -3.86
CA LEU A 22 -15.63 -27.01 -4.68
C LEU A 22 -15.62 -27.35 -6.19
N ALA A 23 -14.91 -28.40 -6.56
CA ALA A 23 -14.86 -28.87 -7.97
C ALA A 23 -16.23 -29.34 -8.49
N GLN A 24 -17.10 -29.89 -7.64
CA GLN A 24 -18.45 -30.33 -8.02
C GLN A 24 -19.46 -29.16 -8.06
N LYS A 25 -19.25 -28.07 -7.35
CA LYS A 25 -20.12 -26.87 -7.38
C LYS A 25 -19.88 -25.95 -8.58
N LEU A 26 -18.77 -26.11 -9.27
CA LEU A 26 -18.38 -25.27 -10.42
C LEU A 26 -18.97 -25.80 -11.76
N ASN A 27 -20.22 -26.23 -11.79
CA ASN A 27 -20.93 -26.52 -13.04
C ASN A 27 -20.92 -25.31 -14.00
N GLY A 28 -19.76 -25.04 -14.64
CA GLY A 28 -19.62 -24.07 -15.75
C GLY A 28 -19.81 -22.58 -15.39
N ARG A 29 -19.95 -22.20 -14.13
CA ARG A 29 -20.00 -20.79 -13.70
C ARG A 29 -18.60 -20.28 -13.42
N VAL A 30 -18.22 -19.32 -14.22
CA VAL A 30 -16.98 -18.54 -14.06
C VAL A 30 -17.08 -17.68 -12.81
N GLU A 31 -16.30 -17.98 -11.79
CA GLU A 31 -16.17 -17.11 -10.62
C GLU A 31 -14.97 -16.16 -10.79
N PRO A 32 -15.21 -14.84 -10.81
CA PRO A 32 -14.12 -13.87 -10.89
C PRO A 32 -13.40 -13.71 -9.57
N ALA A 33 -12.08 -13.41 -9.63
CA ALA A 33 -11.26 -12.98 -8.52
C ALA A 33 -10.90 -11.50 -8.69
N PHE A 34 -11.09 -10.69 -7.64
CA PHE A 34 -10.91 -9.24 -7.71
C PHE A 34 -9.77 -8.75 -6.82
N GLY A 35 -8.93 -7.88 -7.38
CA GLY A 35 -7.91 -7.15 -6.65
C GLY A 35 -8.17 -5.66 -6.70
N ILE A 36 -8.04 -4.99 -5.57
CA ILE A 36 -8.21 -3.54 -5.45
C ILE A 36 -6.91 -2.92 -4.97
N ASP A 37 -6.44 -1.92 -5.71
CA ASP A 37 -5.48 -0.94 -5.25
C ASP A 37 -6.24 0.27 -4.70
N LEU A 38 -6.25 0.42 -3.37
CA LEU A 38 -6.79 1.60 -2.70
C LEU A 38 -5.67 2.64 -2.58
N GLY A 39 -5.39 3.35 -3.68
CA GLY A 39 -4.27 4.28 -3.76
C GLY A 39 -4.53 5.63 -3.07
N THR A 40 -3.45 6.36 -2.75
CA THR A 40 -3.53 7.70 -2.14
C THR A 40 -4.20 8.71 -3.08
N THR A 41 -3.82 8.71 -4.35
CA THR A 41 -4.32 9.65 -5.35
C THR A 41 -5.38 9.03 -6.26
N ASN A 42 -5.15 7.79 -6.70
CA ASN A 42 -6.08 7.05 -7.55
C ASN A 42 -6.23 5.64 -7.02
N SER A 43 -7.42 5.08 -7.17
CA SER A 43 -7.73 3.69 -6.87
C SER A 43 -8.08 2.94 -8.14
N ALA A 44 -7.76 1.65 -8.19
CA ALA A 44 -8.02 0.77 -9.32
C ALA A 44 -8.58 -0.59 -8.86
N ILE A 45 -9.35 -1.22 -9.72
CA ILE A 45 -9.84 -2.58 -9.51
C ILE A 45 -9.53 -3.42 -10.75
N SER A 46 -9.02 -4.62 -10.52
CA SER A 46 -8.68 -5.59 -11.56
C SER A 46 -9.36 -6.92 -11.29
N VAL A 47 -9.52 -7.72 -12.35
CA VAL A 47 -10.22 -9.01 -12.30
C VAL A 47 -9.42 -10.08 -13.02
N ILE A 48 -9.51 -11.31 -12.52
CA ILE A 48 -9.17 -12.52 -13.25
C ILE A 48 -10.45 -13.34 -13.43
N ILE A 49 -10.71 -13.76 -14.67
CA ILE A 49 -11.82 -14.61 -15.02
C ILE A 49 -11.25 -15.93 -15.57
N ASN A 50 -11.62 -17.04 -14.98
CA ASN A 50 -11.01 -18.35 -15.26
C ASN A 50 -9.48 -18.30 -14.99
N ASN A 51 -8.71 -19.02 -15.79
CA ASN A 51 -7.24 -18.99 -15.76
C ASN A 51 -6.65 -17.93 -16.72
N ASN A 52 -7.42 -16.90 -17.10
CA ASN A 52 -6.92 -15.84 -17.95
C ASN A 52 -5.94 -14.93 -17.25
N LYS A 53 -5.26 -14.07 -18.04
CA LYS A 53 -4.40 -13.01 -17.48
C LYS A 53 -5.25 -12.00 -16.69
N PRO A 54 -4.68 -11.37 -15.65
CA PRO A 54 -5.37 -10.32 -14.93
C PRO A 54 -5.62 -9.12 -15.85
N GLU A 55 -6.81 -8.55 -15.76
CA GLU A 55 -7.21 -7.39 -16.55
C GLU A 55 -7.74 -6.27 -15.66
N PRO A 56 -7.38 -4.99 -15.93
CA PRO A 56 -7.96 -3.87 -15.20
C PRO A 56 -9.41 -3.68 -15.66
N ILE A 57 -10.31 -3.41 -14.71
CA ILE A 57 -11.71 -3.12 -15.03
C ILE A 57 -11.81 -1.68 -15.55
N ILE A 58 -12.43 -1.54 -16.73
CA ILE A 58 -12.76 -0.23 -17.26
C ILE A 58 -14.01 0.28 -16.53
N LEU A 59 -13.86 1.38 -15.81
CA LEU A 59 -14.93 2.00 -15.04
C LEU A 59 -15.96 2.68 -15.95
N THR A 60 -17.12 3.00 -15.42
CA THR A 60 -18.20 3.71 -16.16
C THR A 60 -17.74 5.09 -16.69
N SER A 61 -16.67 5.65 -16.11
CA SER A 61 -16.01 6.86 -16.64
C SER A 61 -15.18 6.61 -17.91
N GLY A 62 -15.02 5.37 -18.36
CA GLY A 62 -14.14 4.97 -19.46
C GLY A 62 -12.64 4.89 -19.06
N LYS A 63 -12.30 5.11 -17.77
CA LYS A 63 -10.93 5.06 -17.25
C LYS A 63 -10.70 3.74 -16.51
N LYS A 64 -9.41 3.37 -16.34
CA LYS A 64 -8.97 2.20 -15.56
C LYS A 64 -8.70 2.55 -14.09
N THR A 65 -8.64 3.82 -13.74
CA THR A 65 -8.41 4.34 -12.39
C THR A 65 -9.44 5.40 -12.05
N MET A 66 -9.74 5.55 -10.76
CA MET A 66 -10.64 6.55 -10.20
C MET A 66 -9.86 7.41 -9.18
N PRO A 67 -9.94 8.76 -9.25
CA PRO A 67 -9.37 9.60 -8.21
C PRO A 67 -9.91 9.24 -6.82
N SER A 68 -9.02 9.09 -5.84
CA SER A 68 -9.36 8.84 -4.44
C SER A 68 -9.76 10.14 -3.75
N CYS A 69 -10.80 10.77 -4.29
CA CYS A 69 -11.32 12.06 -3.88
C CYS A 69 -12.78 11.93 -3.50
N VAL A 70 -13.15 12.47 -2.33
CA VAL A 70 -14.48 12.39 -1.75
C VAL A 70 -14.99 13.79 -1.48
N LEU A 71 -16.21 14.08 -1.92
CA LEU A 71 -16.91 15.32 -1.68
C LEU A 71 -18.26 15.00 -1.05
N TRP A 72 -18.58 15.67 0.07
CA TRP A 72 -19.89 15.57 0.70
C TRP A 72 -20.80 16.70 0.24
N ASN A 73 -22.00 16.38 -0.21
CA ASN A 73 -22.95 17.31 -0.79
C ASN A 73 -24.24 17.42 0.06
N GLY A 74 -24.09 17.32 1.39
CA GLY A 74 -25.16 17.33 2.37
C GLY A 74 -25.87 15.98 2.57
N SER A 75 -26.64 15.85 3.63
CA SER A 75 -27.32 14.62 4.02
C SER A 75 -28.31 14.09 2.98
N LYS A 76 -28.88 14.96 2.17
CA LYS A 76 -29.86 14.61 1.13
C LYS A 76 -29.21 14.02 -0.13
N GLN A 77 -28.01 14.47 -0.49
CA GLN A 77 -27.32 14.08 -1.73
C GLN A 77 -26.17 13.10 -1.48
N GLY A 78 -25.68 13.01 -0.22
CA GLY A 78 -24.63 12.09 0.18
C GLY A 78 -23.26 12.45 -0.38
N PHE A 79 -22.47 11.43 -0.69
CA PHE A 79 -21.09 11.56 -1.17
C PHE A 79 -21.01 11.49 -2.69
N ILE A 80 -20.17 12.34 -3.25
CA ILE A 80 -19.70 12.29 -4.64
C ILE A 80 -18.25 11.86 -4.57
N VAL A 81 -17.85 10.85 -5.36
CA VAL A 81 -16.51 10.26 -5.31
C VAL A 81 -15.92 10.17 -6.72
N GLY A 82 -14.60 10.29 -6.79
CA GLY A 82 -13.87 10.14 -8.04
C GLY A 82 -13.75 11.44 -8.84
N GLU A 83 -13.91 11.37 -10.16
CA GLU A 83 -13.66 12.48 -11.09
C GLU A 83 -14.49 13.74 -10.77
N GLU A 84 -15.75 13.58 -10.44
CA GLU A 84 -16.64 14.73 -10.17
C GLU A 84 -16.25 15.42 -8.86
N ALA A 85 -15.86 14.67 -7.82
CA ALA A 85 -15.31 15.24 -6.60
C ALA A 85 -13.98 15.94 -6.89
N TYR A 86 -13.11 15.32 -7.68
CA TYR A 86 -11.79 15.87 -8.02
C TYR A 86 -11.87 17.18 -8.83
N LYS A 87 -12.89 17.37 -9.65
CA LYS A 87 -13.14 18.65 -10.33
C LYS A 87 -13.45 19.79 -9.34
N ARG A 88 -13.96 19.45 -8.17
CA ARG A 88 -14.39 20.37 -7.12
C ARG A 88 -13.45 20.40 -5.90
N ILE A 89 -12.19 20.00 -6.08
CA ILE A 89 -11.19 19.91 -4.99
C ILE A 89 -10.91 21.24 -4.29
N ASN A 90 -11.18 22.37 -4.95
CA ASN A 90 -11.07 23.70 -4.38
C ASN A 90 -12.20 24.03 -3.38
N GLU A 91 -13.26 23.22 -3.32
CA GLU A 91 -14.32 23.32 -2.34
C GLU A 91 -13.88 22.61 -1.04
N VAL A 92 -12.84 23.16 -0.41
CA VAL A 92 -12.06 22.50 0.66
C VAL A 92 -12.84 22.17 1.92
N GLU A 93 -13.96 22.85 2.17
CA GLU A 93 -14.77 22.61 3.38
C GLU A 93 -15.50 21.26 3.32
N HIS A 94 -15.85 20.80 2.14
CA HIS A 94 -16.62 19.57 1.92
C HIS A 94 -15.99 18.61 0.92
N CYS A 95 -14.72 18.82 0.54
CA CYS A 95 -13.94 17.93 -0.31
C CYS A 95 -12.65 17.47 0.39
N VAL A 96 -12.26 16.23 0.18
CA VAL A 96 -11.00 15.65 0.67
C VAL A 96 -10.40 14.73 -0.38
N TYR A 97 -9.07 14.72 -0.47
CA TYR A 97 -8.26 13.77 -1.24
C TYR A 97 -7.04 13.34 -0.42
N SER A 98 -6.30 12.36 -0.90
CA SER A 98 -5.11 11.82 -0.25
C SER A 98 -5.34 11.35 1.21
N ILE A 99 -6.58 10.92 1.52
CA ILE A 99 -6.95 10.50 2.89
C ILE A 99 -6.13 9.31 3.37
N LYS A 100 -5.60 8.47 2.48
CA LYS A 100 -4.77 7.31 2.81
C LYS A 100 -3.56 7.68 3.68
N ARG A 101 -2.98 8.88 3.51
CA ARG A 101 -1.90 9.41 4.36
C ARG A 101 -2.30 9.58 5.84
N LYS A 102 -3.60 9.56 6.15
CA LYS A 102 -4.15 9.72 7.51
C LYS A 102 -4.60 8.41 8.15
N MET A 103 -4.50 7.30 7.43
CA MET A 103 -4.94 5.99 7.91
C MET A 103 -4.14 5.49 9.13
N GLN A 104 -2.91 5.96 9.32
CA GLN A 104 -2.04 5.61 10.45
C GLN A 104 -2.21 6.54 11.67
N ASP A 105 -3.06 7.56 11.56
CA ASP A 105 -3.36 8.47 12.67
C ASP A 105 -4.75 8.12 13.27
N PRO A 106 -4.80 7.40 14.40
CA PRO A 106 -6.07 6.94 14.98
C PRO A 106 -6.93 8.07 15.52
N ASN A 107 -6.36 9.27 15.70
CA ASN A 107 -7.06 10.44 16.24
C ASN A 107 -7.52 11.39 15.14
N TYR A 108 -7.10 11.16 13.89
CA TYR A 108 -7.48 12.01 12.78
C TYR A 108 -8.95 11.86 12.44
N THR A 109 -9.63 12.98 12.34
CA THR A 109 -10.98 13.06 11.79
C THR A 109 -11.07 14.23 10.79
N ARG A 110 -11.96 14.09 9.83
CA ARG A 110 -12.28 15.12 8.85
C ARG A 110 -13.72 15.57 9.01
N THR A 111 -13.94 16.85 9.28
CA THR A 111 -15.26 17.44 9.26
C THR A 111 -15.52 18.04 7.88
N PHE A 112 -16.63 17.64 7.26
CA PHE A 112 -17.17 18.20 6.04
C PHE A 112 -18.31 19.14 6.41
N SER A 113 -18.40 20.29 5.74
CA SER A 113 -19.47 21.28 5.96
C SER A 113 -20.09 21.68 4.63
N TYR A 114 -21.42 21.58 4.50
CA TYR A 114 -22.16 21.96 3.30
C TYR A 114 -23.58 22.38 3.63
N GLY A 115 -24.01 23.54 3.15
CA GLY A 115 -25.39 24.01 3.29
C GLY A 115 -25.89 24.18 4.73
N GLY A 116 -24.98 24.46 5.68
CA GLY A 116 -25.30 24.54 7.12
C GLY A 116 -25.35 23.24 7.86
N GLU A 117 -25.13 22.11 7.16
CA GLU A 117 -24.96 20.77 7.75
C GLU A 117 -23.47 20.44 7.89
N SER A 118 -23.14 19.53 8.80
CA SER A 118 -21.78 19.01 8.95
C SER A 118 -21.79 17.52 9.30
N ILE A 119 -20.74 16.81 8.86
CA ILE A 119 -20.46 15.42 9.21
C ILE A 119 -18.97 15.25 9.49
N THR A 120 -18.63 14.51 10.53
CA THR A 120 -17.24 14.20 10.88
C THR A 120 -16.99 12.73 10.66
N MET A 121 -15.92 12.40 9.95
CA MET A 121 -15.58 11.04 9.54
C MET A 121 -14.10 10.73 9.80
N SER A 122 -13.83 9.48 10.14
CA SER A 122 -12.48 8.91 10.20
C SER A 122 -11.91 8.62 8.80
N PRO A 123 -10.59 8.41 8.67
CA PRO A 123 -10.00 7.98 7.41
C PRO A 123 -10.57 6.66 6.87
N ALA A 124 -10.93 5.74 7.74
CA ALA A 124 -11.54 4.45 7.37
C ALA A 124 -12.93 4.65 6.74
N GLU A 125 -13.79 5.49 7.33
CA GLU A 125 -15.11 5.81 6.81
C GLU A 125 -15.04 6.52 5.45
N ILE A 126 -14.10 7.45 5.27
CA ILE A 126 -13.88 8.14 3.99
C ILE A 126 -13.36 7.16 2.93
N SER A 127 -12.44 6.28 3.30
CA SER A 127 -11.91 5.23 2.40
C SER A 127 -12.98 4.21 2.01
N ALA A 128 -13.93 3.94 2.90
CA ALA A 128 -15.09 3.12 2.57
C ALA A 128 -15.96 3.73 1.46
N GLU A 129 -16.15 5.05 1.44
CA GLU A 129 -16.86 5.71 0.35
C GLU A 129 -16.11 5.59 -1.00
N ILE A 130 -14.76 5.64 -0.96
CA ILE A 130 -13.94 5.39 -2.16
C ILE A 130 -14.14 3.95 -2.66
N LEU A 131 -14.07 2.95 -1.77
CA LEU A 131 -14.27 1.54 -2.13
C LEU A 131 -15.67 1.28 -2.69
N LYS A 132 -16.73 1.82 -2.05
CA LYS A 132 -18.12 1.71 -2.54
C LYS A 132 -18.25 2.28 -3.95
N ALA A 133 -17.74 3.49 -4.18
CA ALA A 133 -17.80 4.14 -5.46
C ALA A 133 -17.00 3.39 -6.54
N LEU A 134 -15.82 2.87 -6.20
CA LEU A 134 -15.00 2.09 -7.13
C LEU A 134 -15.74 0.84 -7.61
N VAL A 135 -16.33 0.08 -6.68
CA VAL A 135 -17.14 -1.09 -7.01
C VAL A 135 -18.38 -0.71 -7.81
N GLN A 136 -19.09 0.37 -7.46
CA GLN A 136 -20.24 0.84 -8.20
C GLN A 136 -19.89 1.23 -9.64
N GLN A 137 -18.73 1.84 -9.85
CA GLN A 137 -18.26 2.25 -11.17
C GLN A 137 -17.82 1.09 -12.07
N THR A 138 -17.79 -0.15 -11.60
CA THR A 138 -17.67 -1.33 -12.48
C THR A 138 -18.93 -1.58 -13.33
N GLY A 139 -20.01 -0.83 -13.08
CA GLY A 139 -21.25 -0.90 -13.85
C GLY A 139 -22.03 -2.21 -13.67
N GLY A 140 -21.74 -3.00 -12.65
CA GLY A 140 -22.40 -4.28 -12.37
C GLY A 140 -22.08 -5.39 -13.39
N MET A 141 -21.08 -5.18 -14.25
CA MET A 141 -20.68 -6.12 -15.31
C MET A 141 -20.34 -7.53 -14.76
N TYR A 142 -19.81 -7.57 -13.56
CA TYR A 142 -19.38 -8.81 -12.89
C TYR A 142 -20.36 -9.26 -11.79
N GLY A 143 -21.59 -8.72 -11.76
CA GLY A 143 -22.54 -8.93 -10.69
C GLY A 143 -22.14 -8.23 -9.39
N LYS A 144 -22.47 -8.84 -8.23
CA LYS A 144 -22.13 -8.27 -6.93
C LYS A 144 -20.70 -8.63 -6.54
N ILE A 145 -19.79 -7.68 -6.64
CA ILE A 145 -18.41 -7.82 -6.14
C ILE A 145 -18.44 -7.82 -4.61
N LYS A 146 -17.93 -8.88 -4.00
CA LYS A 146 -17.84 -9.04 -2.55
C LYS A 146 -16.44 -9.42 -2.09
N ASP A 147 -15.90 -10.50 -2.63
CA ASP A 147 -14.64 -11.10 -2.22
C ASP A 147 -13.49 -10.40 -2.93
N VAL A 148 -12.60 -9.76 -2.16
CA VAL A 148 -11.52 -8.93 -2.71
C VAL A 148 -10.22 -9.12 -1.91
N ILE A 149 -9.09 -9.03 -2.59
CA ILE A 149 -7.80 -8.65 -2.00
C ILE A 149 -7.67 -7.13 -2.14
N VAL A 150 -7.25 -6.45 -1.06
CA VAL A 150 -6.97 -5.01 -1.07
C VAL A 150 -5.51 -4.77 -0.72
N THR A 151 -4.87 -3.82 -1.40
CA THR A 151 -3.46 -3.54 -1.16
C THR A 151 -3.24 -2.42 -0.15
N VAL A 152 -2.10 -2.51 0.53
CA VAL A 152 -1.61 -1.53 1.49
C VAL A 152 -0.14 -1.24 1.24
N PRO A 153 0.37 -0.04 1.53
CA PRO A 153 1.80 0.23 1.51
C PRO A 153 2.56 -0.73 2.44
N ALA A 154 3.79 -1.07 2.08
CA ALA A 154 4.59 -1.98 2.89
C ALA A 154 4.86 -1.42 4.30
N TYR A 155 4.98 -0.11 4.43
CA TYR A 155 5.23 0.61 5.68
C TYR A 155 3.96 0.98 6.48
N PHE A 156 2.79 0.45 6.10
CA PHE A 156 1.63 0.60 6.97
C PHE A 156 1.81 -0.21 8.25
N ASP A 157 1.70 0.49 9.36
CA ASP A 157 1.64 -0.11 10.67
C ASP A 157 0.31 -0.85 10.92
N THR A 158 0.16 -1.43 12.10
CA THR A 158 -1.08 -2.10 12.50
C THR A 158 -2.29 -1.18 12.48
N THR A 159 -2.12 0.11 12.77
CA THR A 159 -3.21 1.11 12.74
C THR A 159 -3.71 1.33 11.31
N GLY A 160 -2.80 1.55 10.35
CA GLY A 160 -3.15 1.74 8.95
C GLY A 160 -3.78 0.48 8.33
N ARG A 161 -3.28 -0.71 8.69
CA ARG A 161 -3.86 -2.00 8.27
C ARG A 161 -5.26 -2.18 8.85
N ALA A 162 -5.46 -1.94 10.15
CA ALA A 162 -6.77 -2.02 10.80
C ALA A 162 -7.78 -1.04 10.20
N ALA A 163 -7.37 0.20 9.91
CA ALA A 163 -8.22 1.18 9.24
C ALA A 163 -8.62 0.74 7.82
N THR A 164 -7.72 0.04 7.09
CA THR A 164 -8.04 -0.51 5.76
C THR A 164 -9.04 -1.67 5.86
N ILE A 165 -8.89 -2.56 6.85
CA ILE A 165 -9.84 -3.64 7.12
C ILE A 165 -11.22 -3.07 7.45
N GLU A 166 -11.28 -2.05 8.32
CA GLU A 166 -12.54 -1.40 8.68
C GLU A 166 -13.18 -0.69 7.47
N ALA A 167 -12.39 -0.04 6.61
CA ALA A 167 -12.90 0.55 5.38
C ALA A 167 -13.55 -0.49 4.45
N CYS A 168 -12.96 -1.68 4.30
CA CYS A 168 -13.54 -2.78 3.53
C CYS A 168 -14.87 -3.25 4.13
N LYS A 169 -14.92 -3.44 5.44
CA LYS A 169 -16.11 -3.83 6.17
C LYS A 169 -17.24 -2.80 6.02
N LEU A 170 -16.95 -1.50 6.18
CA LEU A 170 -17.89 -0.40 6.00
C LEU A 170 -18.36 -0.28 4.54
N ALA A 171 -17.52 -0.68 3.58
CA ALA A 171 -17.90 -0.77 2.18
C ALA A 171 -18.75 -2.01 1.84
N GLY A 172 -18.95 -2.95 2.78
CA GLY A 172 -19.68 -4.20 2.57
C GLY A 172 -18.92 -5.22 1.72
N LEU A 173 -17.59 -5.12 1.71
CA LEU A 173 -16.69 -6.06 1.04
C LEU A 173 -16.23 -7.15 2.01
N ASN A 174 -16.11 -8.36 1.52
CA ASN A 174 -15.46 -9.47 2.20
C ASN A 174 -13.98 -9.45 1.84
N LEU A 175 -13.15 -9.05 2.79
CA LEU A 175 -11.71 -8.97 2.60
C LEU A 175 -11.09 -10.37 2.73
N LEU A 176 -10.59 -10.92 1.63
CA LEU A 176 -9.86 -12.20 1.61
C LEU A 176 -8.47 -12.07 2.24
N GLY A 177 -7.86 -10.89 2.14
CA GLY A 177 -6.57 -10.58 2.74
C GLY A 177 -6.07 -9.20 2.33
N LEU A 178 -5.10 -8.67 3.09
CA LEU A 178 -4.30 -7.51 2.71
C LEU A 178 -3.01 -7.99 2.07
N LEU A 179 -2.64 -7.37 0.95
CA LEU A 179 -1.37 -7.62 0.27
C LEU A 179 -0.56 -6.33 0.21
N VAL A 180 0.74 -6.38 0.49
CA VAL A 180 1.57 -5.18 0.35
C VAL A 180 1.79 -4.81 -1.12
N GLU A 181 1.74 -3.52 -1.43
CA GLU A 181 1.80 -2.98 -2.80
C GLU A 181 3.00 -3.49 -3.61
N PRO A 182 4.24 -3.52 -3.07
CA PRO A 182 5.38 -4.07 -3.79
C PRO A 182 5.25 -5.57 -4.13
N SER A 183 4.71 -6.38 -3.22
CA SER A 183 4.47 -7.81 -3.49
C SER A 183 3.43 -7.99 -4.58
N ALA A 184 2.34 -7.20 -4.53
CA ALA A 184 1.34 -7.20 -5.60
C ALA A 184 1.97 -6.85 -6.95
N ALA A 185 2.78 -5.79 -7.01
CA ALA A 185 3.45 -5.39 -8.25
C ALA A 185 4.40 -6.47 -8.79
N ALA A 186 5.13 -7.16 -7.89
CA ALA A 186 6.03 -8.24 -8.27
C ALA A 186 5.31 -9.42 -8.94
N LEU A 187 4.07 -9.73 -8.55
CA LEU A 187 3.26 -10.78 -9.18
C LEU A 187 2.96 -10.53 -10.67
N THR A 188 3.06 -9.28 -11.11
CA THR A 188 2.90 -8.94 -12.53
C THR A 188 4.22 -9.00 -13.31
N TYR A 189 5.34 -9.24 -12.63
CA TYR A 189 6.64 -9.38 -13.24
C TYR A 189 6.84 -10.84 -13.67
N ASN A 190 7.01 -11.07 -14.98
CA ASN A 190 7.26 -12.38 -15.51
C ASN A 190 8.74 -12.75 -15.39
N LEU A 191 9.01 -13.99 -14.99
CA LEU A 191 10.30 -14.62 -15.17
C LEU A 191 10.43 -15.00 -16.64
N ASP A 192 11.31 -14.29 -17.39
CA ASP A 192 11.58 -14.64 -18.81
C ASP A 192 12.33 -15.98 -18.96
N ASP A 193 13.02 -16.40 -17.86
CA ASP A 193 13.76 -17.67 -17.75
C ASP A 193 13.44 -18.27 -16.39
N ASN A 194 13.51 -19.59 -16.24
CA ASN A 194 13.34 -20.29 -14.97
C ASN A 194 14.47 -20.02 -13.94
N ASN A 195 15.33 -19.05 -14.19
CA ASN A 195 16.42 -18.68 -13.29
C ASN A 195 15.94 -17.73 -12.19
N ALA A 196 16.37 -17.96 -10.96
CA ALA A 196 16.09 -17.08 -9.84
C ALA A 196 16.60 -15.64 -10.12
N LYS A 197 15.75 -14.65 -9.90
CA LYS A 197 16.07 -13.21 -10.07
C LYS A 197 15.81 -12.46 -8.78
N ASN A 198 16.66 -11.49 -8.47
CA ASN A 198 16.40 -10.55 -7.41
C ASN A 198 16.08 -9.20 -8.04
N ILE A 199 14.91 -8.67 -7.74
CA ILE A 199 14.43 -7.40 -8.27
C ILE A 199 14.18 -6.41 -7.13
N ILE A 200 14.38 -5.14 -7.39
CA ILE A 200 13.86 -4.08 -6.53
C ILE A 200 12.58 -3.53 -7.16
N VAL A 201 11.47 -3.63 -6.44
CA VAL A 201 10.27 -2.87 -6.75
C VAL A 201 10.43 -1.47 -6.17
N TYR A 202 10.40 -0.46 -7.03
CA TYR A 202 10.48 0.96 -6.70
C TYR A 202 9.09 1.56 -6.94
N ASP A 203 8.28 1.64 -5.89
CA ASP A 203 6.92 2.15 -5.97
C ASP A 203 6.86 3.59 -5.46
N LEU A 204 6.69 4.54 -6.38
CA LEU A 204 6.47 5.94 -6.08
C LEU A 204 5.06 6.33 -6.49
N GLY A 205 4.16 6.29 -5.52
CA GLY A 205 2.77 6.67 -5.63
C GLY A 205 2.54 8.18 -5.54
N GLY A 206 1.30 8.57 -5.27
CA GLY A 206 0.96 9.97 -5.01
C GLY A 206 1.37 10.43 -3.61
N GLY A 207 1.27 9.54 -2.62
CA GLY A 207 1.46 9.87 -1.21
C GLY A 207 2.52 9.09 -0.48
N THR A 208 2.89 7.92 -0.98
CA THR A 208 3.84 6.99 -0.35
C THR A 208 4.95 6.62 -1.32
N PHE A 209 6.08 6.26 -0.76
CA PHE A 209 7.21 5.66 -1.45
C PHE A 209 7.60 4.37 -0.75
N ASP A 210 7.56 3.27 -1.48
CA ASP A 210 7.97 1.95 -0.99
C ASP A 210 9.03 1.36 -1.94
N ILE A 211 10.05 0.72 -1.36
CA ILE A 211 11.02 -0.10 -2.08
C ILE A 211 11.12 -1.46 -1.42
N SER A 212 11.08 -2.50 -2.22
CA SER A 212 11.22 -3.88 -1.72
C SER A 212 12.18 -4.67 -2.58
N LEU A 213 13.10 -5.36 -1.92
CA LEU A 213 13.93 -6.38 -2.55
C LEU A 213 13.15 -7.69 -2.54
N ILE A 214 12.88 -8.22 -3.72
CA ILE A 214 12.08 -9.41 -3.90
C ILE A 214 12.89 -10.44 -4.69
N ARG A 215 12.97 -11.66 -4.17
CA ARG A 215 13.53 -12.80 -4.86
C ARG A 215 12.40 -13.56 -5.55
N LEU A 216 12.56 -13.76 -6.84
CA LEU A 216 11.70 -14.61 -7.66
C LEU A 216 12.49 -15.88 -7.98
N SER A 217 11.88 -17.03 -7.79
CA SER A 217 12.48 -18.33 -8.14
C SER A 217 11.40 -19.28 -8.61
N SER A 218 11.77 -20.18 -9.51
CA SER A 218 10.90 -21.29 -9.94
C SER A 218 11.56 -22.58 -9.47
N THR A 219 10.77 -23.49 -8.91
CA THR A 219 11.17 -24.84 -8.52
C THR A 219 10.23 -25.84 -9.16
N GLU A 220 10.77 -26.98 -9.59
CA GLU A 220 9.94 -28.12 -9.94
C GLU A 220 9.24 -28.63 -8.68
N LYS A 221 7.96 -28.95 -8.77
CA LYS A 221 7.24 -29.59 -7.66
C LYS A 221 7.93 -30.93 -7.35
N SER A 222 8.37 -31.11 -6.11
CA SER A 222 8.85 -32.40 -5.67
C SER A 222 7.68 -33.37 -5.62
N SER A 223 7.84 -34.53 -6.25
CA SER A 223 6.86 -35.63 -6.20
C SER A 223 6.78 -36.31 -4.83
N ASP A 224 7.51 -35.81 -3.84
CA ASP A 224 7.76 -36.52 -2.55
C ASP A 224 6.58 -36.47 -1.55
N ASP A 225 5.48 -35.73 -1.85
CA ASP A 225 4.35 -35.65 -0.92
C ASP A 225 3.22 -36.68 -1.15
N PHE A 226 3.35 -37.64 -2.09
CA PHE A 226 2.26 -38.57 -2.42
C PHE A 226 2.58 -40.07 -2.38
N ASP A 227 3.84 -40.51 -2.10
CA ASP A 227 4.25 -41.90 -2.37
C ASP A 227 4.33 -42.86 -1.16
N ASP A 228 3.62 -42.58 -0.04
CA ASP A 228 3.69 -43.49 1.09
C ASP A 228 2.43 -44.30 1.43
N ILE A 229 1.36 -44.31 0.61
CA ILE A 229 0.13 -45.05 0.99
C ILE A 229 -0.35 -46.13 -0.01
N TYR A 230 -0.12 -46.02 -1.30
CA TYR A 230 -0.62 -47.08 -2.25
C TYR A 230 0.34 -47.31 -3.42
N GLY A 231 1.12 -48.40 -3.34
CA GLY A 231 1.88 -48.91 -4.48
C GLY A 231 0.93 -49.41 -5.59
N PHE A 232 0.94 -48.72 -6.74
CA PHE A 232 0.45 -49.26 -8.00
C PHE A 232 1.53 -49.08 -9.07
N ASP A 233 1.77 -50.14 -9.83
CA ASP A 233 2.76 -50.23 -10.90
C ASP A 233 2.60 -49.14 -11.95
N ASP A 234 3.64 -48.31 -12.15
CA ASP A 234 3.73 -47.29 -13.16
C ASP A 234 3.85 -47.88 -14.57
N ASP A 235 2.94 -47.52 -15.48
CA ASP A 235 3.08 -47.74 -16.90
C ASP A 235 3.84 -46.51 -17.51
N PRO A 236 5.09 -46.68 -18.01
CA PRO A 236 5.92 -45.57 -18.49
C PRO A 236 5.42 -44.89 -19.77
N ALA A 237 4.29 -45.33 -20.33
CA ALA A 237 3.79 -44.83 -21.63
C ALA A 237 2.86 -43.61 -21.53
N LEU A 238 2.54 -43.12 -20.34
CA LEU A 238 1.58 -41.98 -20.15
C LEU A 238 2.19 -40.71 -19.55
N ALA A 239 3.49 -40.61 -19.43
CA ALA A 239 4.15 -39.36 -19.02
C ALA A 239 4.05 -38.31 -20.16
N GLN A 240 2.94 -37.65 -20.26
CA GLN A 240 2.90 -36.32 -20.91
C GLN A 240 3.57 -35.34 -19.95
N GLU A 241 4.67 -34.72 -20.40
CA GLU A 241 5.27 -33.57 -19.73
C GLU A 241 4.19 -32.49 -19.56
N SER A 242 3.58 -32.41 -18.38
CA SER A 242 2.67 -31.34 -18.04
C SER A 242 3.51 -30.13 -17.66
N THR A 243 3.30 -29.00 -18.33
CA THR A 243 3.86 -27.69 -17.99
C THR A 243 3.35 -27.16 -16.65
N ASP A 244 2.58 -27.94 -15.89
CA ASP A 244 1.95 -27.59 -14.62
C ASP A 244 2.81 -27.88 -13.39
N ASP A 245 4.03 -28.42 -13.57
CA ASP A 245 4.88 -28.84 -12.46
C ASP A 245 5.86 -27.76 -11.93
N ILE A 246 5.71 -26.49 -12.41
CA ILE A 246 6.58 -25.39 -11.98
C ILE A 246 5.85 -24.53 -10.96
N GLU A 247 6.45 -24.41 -9.77
CA GLU A 247 6.02 -23.53 -8.70
C GLU A 247 6.85 -22.24 -8.71
N THR A 248 6.20 -21.07 -8.75
CA THR A 248 6.89 -19.77 -8.70
C THR A 248 6.77 -19.15 -7.31
N HIS A 249 7.91 -18.86 -6.72
CA HIS A 249 8.03 -18.27 -5.40
C HIS A 249 8.36 -16.79 -5.51
N TYR A 250 7.57 -15.95 -4.82
CA TYR A 250 7.77 -14.51 -4.66
C TYR A 250 8.11 -14.27 -3.19
N LYS A 251 9.40 -14.09 -2.88
CA LYS A 251 9.88 -13.89 -1.52
C LYS A 251 10.37 -12.47 -1.30
N VAL A 252 9.72 -11.74 -0.42
CA VAL A 252 10.22 -10.44 0.06
C VAL A 252 11.42 -10.69 0.98
N ILE A 253 12.56 -10.12 0.61
CA ILE A 253 13.79 -10.19 1.41
C ILE A 253 13.82 -9.07 2.43
N ASP A 254 13.59 -7.84 2.00
CA ASP A 254 13.43 -6.67 2.86
C ASP A 254 12.66 -5.57 2.14
N THR A 255 12.13 -4.65 2.92
CA THR A 255 11.43 -3.47 2.42
C THR A 255 11.91 -2.23 3.16
N ASN A 256 11.91 -1.09 2.47
CA ASN A 256 12.17 0.22 3.02
C ASN A 256 11.20 1.22 2.40
N GLY A 257 11.00 2.39 3.00
CA GLY A 257 10.03 3.33 2.44
C GLY A 257 9.83 4.57 3.28
N ASP A 258 8.89 5.41 2.82
CA ASP A 258 8.50 6.64 3.47
C ASP A 258 7.01 6.88 3.20
N SER A 259 6.19 6.74 4.22
CA SER A 259 4.72 6.89 4.14
C SER A 259 4.25 8.34 3.88
N ASN A 260 5.19 9.30 3.88
CA ASN A 260 4.94 10.71 3.63
C ASN A 260 5.84 11.26 2.50
N LEU A 261 6.04 10.47 1.45
CA LEU A 261 6.84 10.84 0.28
C LEU A 261 6.15 10.37 -1.00
N GLY A 262 5.82 11.29 -1.91
CA GLY A 262 5.17 10.92 -3.16
C GLY A 262 4.97 12.08 -4.13
N GLY A 263 4.10 11.90 -5.09
CA GLY A 263 3.75 12.89 -6.10
C GLY A 263 3.14 14.17 -5.54
N ASP A 264 2.42 14.08 -4.41
CA ASP A 264 1.84 15.22 -3.72
C ASP A 264 2.92 16.18 -3.18
N ASP A 265 4.07 15.63 -2.73
CA ASP A 265 5.20 16.44 -2.25
C ASP A 265 5.86 17.18 -3.41
N TYR A 266 5.89 16.56 -4.59
CA TYR A 266 6.32 17.23 -5.82
C TYR A 266 5.39 18.38 -6.20
N ASP A 267 4.07 18.19 -6.10
CA ASP A 267 3.07 19.22 -6.38
C ASP A 267 3.14 20.39 -5.40
N LEU A 268 3.36 20.10 -4.11
CA LEU A 268 3.61 21.11 -3.09
C LEU A 268 4.89 21.89 -3.34
N ALA A 269 5.95 21.23 -3.78
CA ALA A 269 7.20 21.90 -4.15
C ALA A 269 6.99 22.83 -5.35
N LEU A 270 6.23 22.41 -6.38
CA LEU A 270 5.84 23.29 -7.50
C LEU A 270 5.03 24.50 -7.02
N TYR A 271 4.08 24.27 -6.11
CA TYR A 271 3.28 25.35 -5.54
C TYR A 271 4.15 26.40 -4.81
N SER A 272 5.22 25.98 -4.14
CA SER A 272 6.17 26.91 -3.51
C SER A 272 6.84 27.87 -4.50
N TYR A 273 7.03 27.49 -5.76
CA TYR A 273 7.50 28.39 -6.81
C TYR A 273 6.42 29.41 -7.22
N VAL A 274 5.17 29.01 -7.21
CA VAL A 274 4.04 29.93 -7.42
C VAL A 274 3.99 30.98 -6.30
N GLU A 275 4.02 30.53 -5.03
CA GLU A 275 4.05 31.44 -3.88
C GLU A 275 5.23 32.41 -3.94
N LYS A 276 6.42 31.93 -4.30
CA LYS A 276 7.59 32.79 -4.44
C LYS A 276 7.37 33.87 -5.50
N GLN A 277 6.90 33.51 -6.71
CA GLN A 277 6.66 34.48 -7.77
C GLN A 277 5.58 35.52 -7.37
N LEU A 278 4.53 35.11 -6.66
CA LEU A 278 3.51 36.03 -6.15
C LEU A 278 4.09 36.96 -5.08
N LYS A 279 4.91 36.45 -4.17
CA LYS A 279 5.60 37.25 -3.14
C LYS A 279 6.57 38.24 -3.76
N ASP A 280 7.31 37.85 -4.80
CA ASP A 280 8.25 38.74 -5.53
C ASP A 280 7.50 39.92 -6.22
N LYS A 281 6.21 39.77 -6.48
CA LYS A 281 5.30 40.79 -7.01
C LYS A 281 4.59 41.60 -5.91
N GLY A 282 4.94 41.39 -4.65
CA GLY A 282 4.38 42.12 -3.52
C GLY A 282 3.01 41.58 -3.02
N ILE A 283 2.57 40.42 -3.50
CA ILE A 283 1.33 39.80 -3.04
C ILE A 283 1.56 39.13 -1.69
N LYS A 284 0.67 39.36 -0.73
CA LYS A 284 0.70 38.76 0.60
C LYS A 284 0.19 37.32 0.53
N VAL A 285 1.10 36.36 0.31
CA VAL A 285 0.78 34.94 0.10
C VAL A 285 0.17 34.28 1.34
N GLU A 286 0.39 34.81 2.54
CA GLU A 286 -0.20 34.39 3.80
C GLU A 286 -1.72 34.58 3.86
N HIS A 287 -2.27 35.42 3.00
CA HIS A 287 -3.71 35.65 2.85
C HIS A 287 -4.33 34.90 1.67
N LEU A 288 -3.59 34.03 0.99
CA LEU A 288 -4.15 33.15 -0.04
C LEU A 288 -5.07 32.11 0.62
N THR A 289 -6.27 31.98 0.08
CA THR A 289 -7.27 31.06 0.64
C THR A 289 -6.87 29.59 0.44
N PRO A 290 -7.26 28.67 1.34
CA PRO A 290 -7.09 27.24 1.15
C PRO A 290 -7.67 26.73 -0.19
N ALA A 291 -8.80 27.29 -0.62
CA ALA A 291 -9.43 26.98 -1.91
C ALA A 291 -8.53 27.34 -3.11
N PHE A 292 -7.91 28.52 -3.08
CA PHE A 292 -6.93 28.92 -4.10
C PHE A 292 -5.76 27.95 -4.14
N LYS A 293 -5.18 27.63 -2.98
CA LYS A 293 -4.07 26.68 -2.85
C LYS A 293 -4.41 25.32 -3.47
N ALA A 294 -5.55 24.73 -3.08
CA ALA A 294 -6.00 23.43 -3.58
C ALA A 294 -6.22 23.46 -5.11
N GLY A 295 -6.88 24.49 -5.63
CA GLY A 295 -7.10 24.66 -7.06
C GLY A 295 -5.80 24.87 -7.85
N MET A 296 -4.81 25.57 -7.28
CA MET A 296 -3.51 25.78 -7.91
C MET A 296 -2.69 24.49 -7.94
N ILE A 297 -2.60 23.75 -6.83
CA ILE A 297 -1.91 22.46 -6.76
C ILE A 297 -2.48 21.51 -7.81
N ARG A 298 -3.80 21.43 -7.96
CA ARG A 298 -4.42 20.62 -9.00
C ARG A 298 -4.01 21.01 -10.42
N ARG A 299 -3.91 22.32 -10.73
CA ARG A 299 -3.43 22.78 -12.04
C ARG A 299 -1.97 22.35 -12.28
N LEU A 300 -1.13 22.48 -11.27
CA LEU A 300 0.27 22.08 -11.33
C LEU A 300 0.43 20.57 -11.53
N GLU A 301 -0.40 19.77 -10.86
CA GLU A 301 -0.47 18.31 -11.08
C GLU A 301 -0.84 17.96 -12.53
N ILE A 302 -1.83 18.65 -13.11
CA ILE A 302 -2.20 18.45 -14.52
C ILE A 302 -1.02 18.78 -15.44
N TYR A 303 -0.36 19.90 -15.24
CA TYR A 303 0.81 20.28 -16.07
C TYR A 303 1.97 19.31 -15.90
N LYS A 304 2.26 18.86 -14.68
CA LYS A 304 3.24 17.81 -14.39
C LYS A 304 2.97 16.51 -15.16
N LYS A 305 1.68 16.16 -15.32
CA LYS A 305 1.25 14.94 -16.03
C LYS A 305 1.17 15.10 -17.56
N THR A 306 1.14 16.34 -18.06
CA THR A 306 0.94 16.61 -19.50
C THR A 306 2.27 16.74 -20.24
N ASP A 307 3.02 17.79 -20.01
CA ASP A 307 4.34 18.04 -20.66
C ASP A 307 5.21 18.96 -19.80
N ILE A 308 6.15 18.37 -19.10
CA ILE A 308 7.09 19.10 -18.23
C ILE A 308 8.17 19.87 -19.00
N ARG A 309 8.23 19.76 -20.33
CA ARG A 309 9.18 20.50 -21.19
C ARG A 309 8.63 21.83 -21.63
N SER A 310 7.36 22.09 -21.44
CA SER A 310 6.69 23.35 -21.81
C SER A 310 6.70 24.37 -20.67
N ASN A 311 6.57 25.66 -21.06
CA ASN A 311 6.31 26.72 -20.10
C ASN A 311 4.80 26.96 -19.99
N TYR A 312 4.32 26.99 -18.76
CA TYR A 312 2.90 27.23 -18.44
C TYR A 312 2.72 28.62 -17.82
N LYS A 313 2.05 29.53 -18.51
CA LYS A 313 1.57 30.79 -17.96
C LYS A 313 0.24 30.55 -17.29
N ILE A 314 0.19 30.74 -15.98
CA ILE A 314 -0.98 30.45 -15.13
C ILE A 314 -1.57 31.77 -14.68
N ASN A 315 -2.80 32.08 -15.09
CA ASN A 315 -3.52 33.23 -14.59
C ASN A 315 -3.93 33.01 -13.12
N VAL A 316 -3.65 34.00 -12.28
CA VAL A 316 -3.96 34.03 -10.87
C VAL A 316 -5.07 35.07 -10.67
N ASN A 317 -6.31 34.58 -10.52
CA ASN A 317 -7.46 35.39 -10.16
C ASN A 317 -7.98 34.90 -8.83
N THR A 318 -7.84 35.70 -7.77
CA THR A 318 -8.29 35.33 -6.42
C THR A 318 -8.56 36.56 -5.59
N ILE A 319 -9.27 36.39 -4.51
CA ILE A 319 -9.48 37.39 -3.48
C ILE A 319 -8.69 36.93 -2.25
N LEU A 320 -7.91 37.82 -1.68
CA LEU A 320 -7.16 37.53 -0.45
C LEU A 320 -8.11 37.49 0.74
N ASP A 321 -7.83 36.63 1.69
CA ASP A 321 -8.48 36.61 3.00
C ASP A 321 -7.80 37.64 3.91
N ASP A 322 -8.00 38.91 3.57
CA ASP A 322 -7.55 40.07 4.34
C ASP A 322 -8.76 40.98 4.69
N ALA A 323 -8.52 41.98 5.55
CA ALA A 323 -9.58 42.83 6.06
C ALA A 323 -10.38 43.62 4.97
N VAL A 324 -9.84 43.69 3.75
CA VAL A 324 -10.40 44.49 2.64
C VAL A 324 -10.91 43.60 1.50
N GLY A 325 -10.56 42.30 1.48
CA GLY A 325 -10.86 41.40 0.37
C GLY A 325 -10.11 41.81 -0.91
N THR A 326 -8.77 41.97 -0.83
CA THR A 326 -7.96 42.47 -1.95
C THR A 326 -8.06 41.52 -3.15
N GLU A 327 -8.53 42.00 -4.26
CA GLU A 327 -8.61 41.25 -5.53
C GLU A 327 -7.23 41.18 -6.20
N ILE A 328 -6.78 39.99 -6.53
CA ILE A 328 -5.54 39.72 -7.27
C ILE A 328 -5.87 39.28 -8.70
N LYS A 329 -5.32 40.02 -9.68
CA LYS A 329 -5.34 39.67 -11.10
C LYS A 329 -3.91 39.73 -11.62
N ASP A 330 -3.26 38.58 -11.68
CA ASP A 330 -1.86 38.46 -12.09
C ASP A 330 -1.62 37.14 -12.85
N SER A 331 -0.37 36.83 -13.14
CA SER A 331 0.04 35.55 -13.74
C SER A 331 1.40 35.10 -13.22
N VAL A 332 1.58 33.81 -13.11
CA VAL A 332 2.88 33.17 -12.82
C VAL A 332 3.28 32.26 -13.96
N THR A 333 4.56 31.96 -14.09
CA THR A 333 5.06 31.03 -15.10
C THR A 333 5.82 29.91 -14.45
N ILE A 334 5.49 28.67 -14.80
CA ILE A 334 6.21 27.44 -14.40
C ILE A 334 6.79 26.81 -15.66
N GLY A 335 8.08 26.53 -15.64
CA GLY A 335 8.80 25.96 -16.79
C GLY A 335 9.61 24.72 -16.43
N PRO A 336 10.32 24.14 -17.43
CA PRO A 336 11.08 22.89 -17.27
C PRO A 336 12.05 22.88 -16.09
N MET A 337 12.72 24.01 -15.85
CA MET A 337 13.66 24.15 -14.74
C MET A 337 12.99 24.10 -13.37
N ASP A 338 11.76 24.62 -13.27
CA ASP A 338 10.98 24.60 -12.02
C ASP A 338 10.48 23.19 -11.74
N PHE A 339 10.04 22.46 -12.78
CA PHE A 339 9.70 21.03 -12.64
C PHE A 339 10.90 20.20 -12.17
N ALA A 340 12.08 20.39 -12.76
CA ALA A 340 13.29 19.67 -12.36
C ALA A 340 13.73 19.99 -10.91
N ARG A 341 13.68 21.27 -10.53
CA ARG A 341 14.04 21.71 -9.17
C ARG A 341 13.05 21.22 -8.13
N ALA A 342 11.76 21.23 -8.44
CA ALA A 342 10.71 20.75 -7.53
C ALA A 342 10.81 19.23 -7.28
N LEU A 343 11.21 18.45 -8.29
CA LEU A 343 11.41 17.00 -8.14
C LEU A 343 12.64 16.66 -7.29
N ALA A 344 13.69 17.50 -7.33
CA ALA A 344 15.01 17.14 -6.77
C ALA A 344 14.99 16.73 -5.30
N PRO A 345 14.25 17.38 -4.36
CA PRO A 345 14.18 16.94 -2.97
C PRO A 345 13.55 15.55 -2.82
N THR A 346 12.42 15.31 -3.48
CA THR A 346 11.73 14.01 -3.51
C THR A 346 12.67 12.94 -4.05
N TYR A 347 13.29 13.18 -5.21
CA TYR A 347 14.23 12.25 -5.82
C TYR A 347 15.41 11.91 -4.89
N LYS A 348 16.02 12.90 -4.22
CA LYS A 348 17.12 12.65 -3.27
C LYS A 348 16.72 11.72 -2.12
N ARG A 349 15.50 11.88 -1.59
CA ARG A 349 14.99 11.02 -0.52
C ARG A 349 14.81 9.58 -1.01
N THR A 350 14.20 9.39 -2.18
CA THR A 350 14.01 8.04 -2.75
C THR A 350 15.34 7.37 -3.07
N VAL A 351 16.31 8.09 -3.66
CA VAL A 351 17.65 7.57 -3.98
C VAL A 351 18.43 7.18 -2.73
N LYS A 352 18.29 7.92 -1.64
CA LYS A 352 18.93 7.59 -0.37
C LYS A 352 18.47 6.20 0.10
N LEU A 353 17.15 5.98 0.20
CA LEU A 353 16.58 4.72 0.63
C LEU A 353 16.95 3.56 -0.31
N LEU A 354 16.93 3.81 -1.63
CA LEU A 354 17.33 2.82 -2.62
C LEU A 354 18.80 2.40 -2.48
N LYS A 355 19.71 3.35 -2.28
CA LYS A 355 21.14 3.06 -2.07
C LYS A 355 21.38 2.30 -0.76
N GLU A 356 20.66 2.63 0.30
CA GLU A 356 20.73 1.91 1.57
C GLU A 356 20.34 0.44 1.38
N LEU A 357 19.22 0.16 0.71
CA LEU A 357 18.75 -1.20 0.45
C LEU A 357 19.75 -1.97 -0.43
N ILE A 358 20.23 -1.38 -1.52
CA ILE A 358 21.25 -1.99 -2.39
C ILE A 358 22.52 -2.30 -1.60
N SER A 359 23.08 -1.33 -0.86
CA SER A 359 24.33 -1.52 -0.13
C SER A 359 24.26 -2.63 0.94
N GLN A 360 23.08 -2.86 1.49
CA GLN A 360 22.84 -3.88 2.51
C GLN A 360 22.79 -5.30 1.91
N TYR A 361 22.23 -5.44 0.70
CA TYR A 361 21.83 -6.77 0.20
C TYR A 361 22.52 -7.22 -1.11
N GLU A 362 23.14 -6.32 -1.88
CA GLU A 362 23.71 -6.63 -3.21
C GLU A 362 24.71 -7.78 -3.18
N ALA A 363 25.52 -7.86 -2.12
CA ALA A 363 26.53 -8.92 -1.99
C ALA A 363 25.91 -10.33 -1.81
N GLN A 364 24.75 -10.41 -1.16
CA GLN A 364 24.05 -11.68 -0.89
C GLN A 364 22.99 -11.99 -1.95
N TYR A 365 22.35 -10.96 -2.46
CA TYR A 365 21.26 -11.03 -3.45
C TYR A 365 21.59 -10.11 -4.63
N PRO A 366 22.42 -10.53 -5.58
CA PRO A 366 22.74 -9.70 -6.77
C PRO A 366 21.48 -9.25 -7.48
N ILE A 367 21.30 -7.94 -7.59
CA ILE A 367 20.09 -7.31 -8.12
C ILE A 367 20.18 -7.20 -9.64
N SER A 368 19.18 -7.71 -10.36
CA SER A 368 19.12 -7.64 -11.83
C SER A 368 18.35 -6.41 -12.32
N ASP A 369 17.22 -6.11 -11.68
CA ASP A 369 16.27 -5.12 -12.17
C ASP A 369 15.78 -4.19 -11.07
N ILE A 370 15.50 -2.94 -11.45
CA ILE A 370 14.69 -2.00 -10.68
C ILE A 370 13.38 -1.80 -11.45
N VAL A 371 12.30 -2.30 -10.92
CA VAL A 371 10.95 -2.26 -11.52
C VAL A 371 10.22 -1.04 -11.01
N LEU A 372 9.85 -0.13 -11.91
CA LEU A 372 9.16 1.11 -11.57
C LEU A 372 7.66 0.92 -11.52
N VAL A 373 7.07 1.24 -10.38
CA VAL A 373 5.64 1.14 -10.05
C VAL A 373 5.13 2.48 -9.52
N GLY A 374 3.83 2.70 -9.58
CA GLY A 374 3.19 3.93 -9.12
C GLY A 374 3.21 5.06 -10.16
N GLY A 375 2.18 5.90 -10.13
CA GLY A 375 1.95 6.95 -11.14
C GLY A 375 3.05 7.99 -11.24
N SER A 376 3.73 8.30 -10.13
CA SER A 376 4.81 9.29 -10.10
C SER A 376 6.07 8.82 -10.83
N THR A 377 6.24 7.51 -11.04
CA THR A 377 7.35 6.94 -11.83
C THR A 377 7.19 7.17 -13.34
N LYS A 378 6.04 7.68 -13.80
CA LYS A 378 5.86 8.11 -15.20
C LYS A 378 6.66 9.37 -15.55
N SER A 379 7.14 10.11 -14.54
CA SER A 379 7.95 11.32 -14.74
C SER A 379 9.21 11.02 -15.57
N GLU A 380 9.33 11.65 -16.74
CA GLU A 380 10.49 11.50 -17.61
C GLU A 380 11.80 11.94 -16.94
N ILE A 381 11.74 13.00 -16.11
CA ILE A 381 12.89 13.50 -15.34
C ILE A 381 13.34 12.45 -14.33
N LEU A 382 12.41 11.86 -13.60
CA LEU A 382 12.71 10.80 -12.60
C LEU A 382 13.36 9.60 -13.30
N ARG A 383 12.76 9.11 -14.38
CA ARG A 383 13.29 7.97 -15.16
C ARG A 383 14.68 8.23 -15.71
N ALA A 384 14.92 9.43 -16.25
CA ALA A 384 16.23 9.82 -16.77
C ALA A 384 17.30 9.86 -15.67
N ASN A 385 16.95 10.41 -14.50
CA ASN A 385 17.84 10.46 -13.35
C ASN A 385 18.15 9.07 -12.81
N LEU A 386 17.15 8.19 -12.65
CA LEU A 386 17.35 6.80 -12.21
C LEU A 386 18.25 6.03 -13.18
N LYS A 387 18.02 6.12 -14.49
CA LYS A 387 18.87 5.46 -15.50
C LYS A 387 20.31 5.94 -15.46
N LYS A 388 20.52 7.22 -15.12
CA LYS A 388 21.87 7.80 -14.97
C LYS A 388 22.55 7.33 -13.70
N ASP A 389 21.85 7.43 -12.55
CA ASP A 389 22.43 7.20 -11.24
C ASP A 389 22.58 5.71 -10.89
N PHE A 390 21.80 4.84 -11.56
CA PHE A 390 21.77 3.39 -11.39
C PHE A 390 22.00 2.64 -12.73
N SER A 391 22.97 3.10 -13.52
CA SER A 391 23.27 2.55 -14.84
C SER A 391 23.71 1.09 -14.86
N ASN A 392 24.11 0.53 -13.72
CA ASN A 392 24.48 -0.88 -13.56
C ASN A 392 23.28 -1.82 -13.48
N TYR A 393 22.07 -1.28 -13.30
CA TYR A 393 20.82 -2.04 -13.16
C TYR A 393 19.92 -1.81 -14.36
N ARG A 394 19.15 -2.82 -14.74
CA ARG A 394 18.09 -2.65 -15.73
C ARG A 394 16.91 -1.92 -15.11
N ILE A 395 16.64 -0.69 -15.53
CA ILE A 395 15.45 0.06 -15.11
C ILE A 395 14.26 -0.39 -15.94
N ASN A 396 13.40 -1.21 -15.35
CA ASN A 396 12.20 -1.72 -16.00
C ASN A 396 11.03 -0.78 -15.77
N CYS A 397 10.51 -0.22 -16.86
CA CYS A 397 9.37 0.69 -16.84
C CYS A 397 8.15 -0.06 -17.33
N ASN A 398 7.31 -0.58 -16.45
CA ASN A 398 6.02 -1.15 -16.84
C ASN A 398 5.23 -0.17 -17.72
N ALA A 399 4.52 -0.72 -18.71
CA ALA A 399 3.70 0.10 -19.61
C ALA A 399 2.60 0.87 -18.84
N GLU A 400 2.03 0.25 -17.80
CA GLU A 400 0.97 0.84 -16.97
C GLU A 400 1.32 0.68 -15.47
N PRO A 401 2.29 1.48 -14.95
CA PRO A 401 2.75 1.36 -13.56
C PRO A 401 1.66 1.65 -12.52
N ASP A 402 0.58 2.35 -12.90
CA ASP A 402 -0.58 2.63 -12.03
C ASP A 402 -1.49 1.41 -11.83
N LEU A 403 -1.32 0.34 -12.60
CA LEU A 403 -2.22 -0.82 -12.59
C LEU A 403 -1.54 -2.07 -12.06
N SER A 404 -0.20 -2.10 -12.02
CA SER A 404 0.57 -3.29 -11.59
C SER A 404 0.10 -3.80 -10.24
N VAL A 405 -0.20 -2.90 -9.30
CA VAL A 405 -0.63 -3.24 -7.95
C VAL A 405 -2.00 -3.91 -7.95
N SER A 406 -3.01 -3.34 -8.64
CA SER A 406 -4.35 -3.94 -8.71
C SER A 406 -4.38 -5.25 -9.50
N LEU A 407 -3.56 -5.36 -10.55
CA LEU A 407 -3.41 -6.60 -11.33
C LEU A 407 -2.81 -7.72 -10.46
N GLY A 408 -1.74 -7.43 -9.71
CA GLY A 408 -1.14 -8.38 -8.79
C GLY A 408 -2.07 -8.76 -7.64
N ALA A 409 -2.84 -7.82 -7.12
CA ALA A 409 -3.88 -8.10 -6.13
C ALA A 409 -4.95 -9.07 -6.68
N ALA A 410 -5.31 -8.96 -7.97
CA ALA A 410 -6.23 -9.90 -8.60
C ALA A 410 -5.61 -11.32 -8.74
N ILE A 411 -4.28 -11.41 -9.01
CA ILE A 411 -3.57 -12.69 -9.00
C ILE A 411 -3.63 -13.31 -7.60
N ALA A 412 -3.30 -12.54 -6.56
CA ALA A 412 -3.36 -13.01 -5.18
C ALA A 412 -4.78 -13.42 -4.76
N ALA A 413 -5.81 -12.69 -5.23
CA ALA A 413 -7.21 -13.03 -4.99
C ALA A 413 -7.59 -14.39 -5.63
N LYS A 414 -7.07 -14.66 -6.84
CA LYS A 414 -7.25 -15.96 -7.49
C LYS A 414 -6.57 -17.07 -6.68
N VAL A 415 -5.31 -16.89 -6.28
CA VAL A 415 -4.57 -17.85 -5.46
C VAL A 415 -5.30 -18.16 -4.17
N ASN A 416 -5.76 -17.12 -3.47
CA ASN A 416 -6.48 -17.26 -2.19
C ASN A 416 -7.83 -17.96 -2.36
N LYS A 417 -8.59 -17.60 -3.41
CA LYS A 417 -9.97 -18.10 -3.62
C LYS A 417 -10.01 -19.52 -4.16
N PHE A 418 -9.09 -19.86 -5.06
CA PHE A 418 -9.13 -21.13 -5.82
C PHE A 418 -8.00 -22.10 -5.50
N GLY A 419 -7.01 -21.68 -4.71
CA GLY A 419 -5.89 -22.53 -4.30
C GLY A 419 -4.96 -22.83 -5.47
N ASP A 420 -4.41 -21.81 -6.13
CA ASP A 420 -3.39 -22.00 -7.17
C ASP A 420 -2.07 -22.43 -6.53
N GLU A 421 -1.73 -23.71 -6.66
CA GLU A 421 -0.54 -24.29 -6.06
C GLU A 421 0.77 -23.86 -6.77
N ASN A 422 0.66 -23.18 -7.91
CA ASN A 422 1.82 -22.77 -8.72
C ASN A 422 2.41 -21.42 -8.30
N ILE A 423 1.77 -20.69 -7.39
CA ILE A 423 2.23 -19.38 -6.92
C ILE A 423 2.28 -19.38 -5.40
N LYS A 424 3.46 -19.14 -4.84
CA LYS A 424 3.67 -18.89 -3.41
C LYS A 424 4.21 -17.49 -3.15
N ILE A 425 3.59 -16.80 -2.20
CA ILE A 425 3.94 -15.44 -1.80
C ILE A 425 4.41 -15.49 -0.35
N PHE A 426 5.66 -15.07 -0.11
CA PHE A 426 6.26 -14.98 1.21
C PHE A 426 6.54 -13.52 1.52
N ASP A 427 5.68 -12.89 2.32
CA ASP A 427 5.89 -11.53 2.80
C ASP A 427 6.89 -11.49 3.97
N ALA A 428 7.49 -10.33 4.18
CA ALA A 428 8.37 -10.06 5.31
C ALA A 428 7.84 -8.91 6.17
N LEU A 429 8.14 -8.97 7.46
CA LEU A 429 7.75 -7.94 8.42
C LEU A 429 8.48 -6.62 8.13
N SER A 430 7.75 -5.56 7.79
CA SER A 430 8.32 -4.25 7.44
C SER A 430 8.78 -3.45 8.66
N LEU A 431 8.06 -3.60 9.78
CA LEU A 431 8.30 -2.90 11.03
C LEU A 431 8.43 -3.94 12.15
N ALA A 432 9.57 -3.95 12.86
CA ALA A 432 9.82 -4.88 13.95
C ALA A 432 8.72 -4.82 15.01
N ILE A 433 8.38 -5.99 15.59
CA ILE A 433 7.58 -6.07 16.82
C ILE A 433 8.55 -6.16 17.99
N SER A 434 8.43 -5.21 18.90
CA SER A 434 9.36 -5.03 20.00
C SER A 434 8.64 -5.00 21.36
N VAL A 435 9.37 -5.34 22.40
CA VAL A 435 8.94 -5.17 23.79
C VAL A 435 9.73 -4.04 24.43
N ARG A 436 9.10 -3.35 25.38
CA ARG A 436 9.77 -2.32 26.16
C ARG A 436 10.60 -2.93 27.30
N GLU A 437 11.86 -2.59 27.37
CA GLU A 437 12.75 -2.92 28.47
C GLU A 437 13.37 -1.62 29.04
N GLY A 438 12.87 -1.20 30.19
CA GLY A 438 13.24 0.11 30.74
C GLY A 438 12.83 1.25 29.79
N ASN A 439 13.81 1.96 29.25
CA ASN A 439 13.60 3.10 28.34
C ASN A 439 13.91 2.76 26.88
N THR A 440 14.05 1.48 26.51
CA THR A 440 14.40 1.09 25.14
C THR A 440 13.48 -0.01 24.64
N LEU A 441 13.35 -0.11 23.32
CA LEU A 441 12.66 -1.18 22.65
C LEU A 441 13.63 -2.27 22.20
N VAL A 442 13.25 -3.53 22.46
CA VAL A 442 14.02 -4.71 22.06
C VAL A 442 13.15 -5.58 21.13
N PRO A 443 13.58 -5.80 19.89
CA PRO A 443 12.81 -6.60 18.94
C PRO A 443 12.64 -8.04 19.42
N ILE A 444 11.39 -8.56 19.38
CA ILE A 444 11.07 -9.98 19.54
C ILE A 444 10.77 -10.63 18.20
N ILE A 445 10.24 -9.89 17.23
CA ILE A 445 10.17 -10.28 15.83
C ILE A 445 10.89 -9.17 15.04
N PRO A 446 12.12 -9.41 14.58
CA PRO A 446 12.88 -8.42 13.85
C PRO A 446 12.23 -8.03 12.52
N LYS A 447 12.57 -6.84 12.03
CA LYS A 447 12.30 -6.45 10.64
C LYS A 447 12.88 -7.50 9.67
N ALA A 448 12.27 -7.63 8.49
CA ALA A 448 12.65 -8.60 7.44
C ALA A 448 12.47 -10.08 7.84
N THR A 449 11.79 -10.36 8.95
CA THR A 449 11.38 -11.73 9.29
C THR A 449 10.26 -12.18 8.34
N GLU A 450 10.44 -13.35 7.72
CA GLU A 450 9.41 -13.96 6.85
C GLU A 450 8.14 -14.27 7.65
N LEU A 451 6.99 -14.03 7.04
CA LEU A 451 5.66 -14.24 7.64
C LEU A 451 5.02 -15.53 7.11
N PRO A 452 4.27 -16.26 7.96
CA PRO A 452 3.96 -15.98 9.36
C PRO A 452 5.14 -16.25 10.31
N ALA A 453 5.28 -15.47 11.37
CA ALA A 453 6.37 -15.60 12.33
C ALA A 453 5.87 -15.56 13.79
N VAL A 454 6.61 -16.22 14.66
CA VAL A 454 6.40 -16.19 16.11
C VAL A 454 7.69 -15.72 16.77
N GLY A 455 7.56 -14.72 17.65
CA GLY A 455 8.67 -14.25 18.49
C GLY A 455 8.52 -14.77 19.91
N ARG A 456 9.66 -15.18 20.51
CA ARG A 456 9.69 -15.66 21.90
C ARG A 456 10.67 -14.86 22.72
N LYS A 457 10.26 -14.50 23.94
CA LYS A 457 11.14 -13.88 24.93
C LYS A 457 10.84 -14.39 26.33
N CYS A 458 11.91 -14.71 27.08
CA CYS A 458 11.82 -15.13 28.47
C CYS A 458 12.06 -13.96 29.40
N TYR A 459 11.26 -13.88 30.46
CA TYR A 459 11.31 -12.90 31.52
C TYR A 459 11.40 -13.62 32.88
N THR A 460 11.80 -12.87 33.88
CA THR A 460 11.76 -13.28 35.26
C THR A 460 11.20 -12.17 36.16
N THR A 461 10.91 -12.46 37.41
CA THR A 461 10.43 -11.48 38.38
C THR A 461 11.58 -10.60 38.88
N VAL A 462 11.30 -9.34 39.19
CA VAL A 462 12.27 -8.36 39.70
C VAL A 462 12.16 -8.13 41.21
N ILE A 463 11.09 -8.64 41.84
CA ILE A 463 10.87 -8.61 43.29
C ILE A 463 10.38 -9.98 43.76
N ASP A 464 10.65 -10.31 45.05
CA ASP A 464 10.20 -11.54 45.65
C ASP A 464 8.67 -11.62 45.69
N ASN A 465 8.16 -12.82 45.41
CA ASN A 465 6.71 -13.11 45.38
C ASN A 465 5.90 -12.24 44.41
N GLN A 466 6.50 -11.74 43.36
CA GLN A 466 5.81 -10.99 42.31
C GLN A 466 4.78 -11.89 41.60
N LYS A 467 3.53 -11.45 41.55
CA LYS A 467 2.40 -12.22 41.00
C LYS A 467 2.00 -11.79 39.60
N THR A 468 2.52 -10.66 39.14
CA THR A 468 2.08 -10.07 37.85
C THR A 468 3.28 -9.43 37.15
N ILE A 469 3.37 -9.62 35.84
CA ILE A 469 4.29 -8.91 34.93
C ILE A 469 3.46 -8.30 33.81
N ASN A 470 3.81 -7.05 33.44
CA ASN A 470 3.27 -6.37 32.28
C ASN A 470 4.36 -6.27 31.20
N VAL A 471 4.00 -6.67 29.98
CA VAL A 471 4.88 -6.60 28.82
C VAL A 471 4.23 -5.69 27.79
N GLU A 472 4.81 -4.50 27.59
CA GLU A 472 4.34 -3.52 26.60
C GLU A 472 4.89 -3.88 25.23
N LEU A 473 4.01 -3.96 24.22
CA LEU A 473 4.33 -4.25 22.83
C LEU A 473 4.29 -2.99 21.98
N TYR A 474 5.26 -2.89 21.09
CA TYR A 474 5.41 -1.78 20.16
C TYR A 474 5.74 -2.26 18.75
N GLN A 475 5.37 -1.48 17.75
CA GLN A 475 5.74 -1.70 16.35
C GLN A 475 6.55 -0.51 15.83
N GLY A 476 7.72 -0.78 15.27
CA GLY A 476 8.58 0.25 14.69
C GLY A 476 10.03 -0.20 14.54
N ASN A 477 10.78 0.51 13.71
CA ASN A 477 12.21 0.25 13.46
C ASN A 477 13.10 1.23 14.27
N THR A 478 12.70 1.52 15.50
CA THR A 478 13.40 2.42 16.45
C THR A 478 13.61 1.73 17.79
N LYS A 479 14.56 2.24 18.57
CA LYS A 479 14.77 1.84 19.96
C LYS A 479 14.06 2.76 20.96
N ILE A 480 13.43 3.82 20.48
CA ILE A 480 12.80 4.88 21.27
C ILE A 480 11.30 4.62 21.33
N PRO A 481 10.69 4.33 22.50
CA PRO A 481 9.26 4.00 22.60
C PRO A 481 8.34 5.08 22.04
N GLU A 482 8.68 6.36 22.21
CA GLU A 482 7.89 7.51 21.77
C GLU A 482 7.85 7.67 20.24
N GLU A 483 8.75 7.01 19.50
CA GLU A 483 8.81 6.99 18.04
C GLU A 483 8.16 5.75 17.43
N ALA A 484 7.68 4.82 18.27
CA ALA A 484 7.06 3.56 17.85
C ALA A 484 5.55 3.57 18.12
N VAL A 485 4.83 2.75 17.37
CA VAL A 485 3.40 2.55 17.59
C VAL A 485 3.20 1.60 18.76
N TYR A 486 2.50 2.04 19.80
CA TYR A 486 2.11 1.18 20.91
C TYR A 486 1.01 0.22 20.48
N LEU A 487 1.24 -1.09 20.61
CA LEU A 487 0.30 -2.14 20.20
C LEU A 487 -0.60 -2.60 21.34
N GLY A 488 -0.16 -2.42 22.58
CA GLY A 488 -0.87 -2.90 23.74
C GLY A 488 0.04 -3.46 24.82
N ASN A 489 -0.62 -4.06 25.82
CA ASN A 489 0.05 -4.61 27.00
C ASN A 489 -0.42 -6.05 27.25
N ILE A 490 0.52 -6.98 27.41
CA ILE A 490 0.26 -8.34 27.86
C ILE A 490 0.44 -8.37 29.36
N THR A 491 -0.62 -8.63 30.11
CA THR A 491 -0.58 -8.80 31.57
C THR A 491 -0.56 -10.28 31.91
N ILE A 492 0.55 -10.76 32.45
CA ILE A 492 0.73 -12.13 32.94
C ILE A 492 0.44 -12.13 34.42
N THR A 493 -0.54 -12.92 34.87
CA THR A 493 -0.99 -13.02 36.27
C THR A 493 -0.84 -14.46 36.78
N GLY A 494 -0.88 -14.64 38.10
CA GLY A 494 -0.83 -15.98 38.73
C GLY A 494 0.58 -16.60 38.72
N ILE A 495 1.61 -15.75 38.69
CA ILE A 495 3.00 -16.20 38.82
C ILE A 495 3.17 -16.82 40.22
N GLU A 496 3.77 -18.02 40.28
CA GLU A 496 4.04 -18.72 41.55
C GLU A 496 4.98 -17.86 42.41
N PRO A 497 4.61 -17.64 43.69
CA PRO A 497 5.48 -16.89 44.61
C PRO A 497 6.82 -17.58 44.82
N LYS A 498 7.89 -16.92 44.35
CA LYS A 498 9.27 -17.36 44.44
C LYS A 498 10.19 -16.13 44.62
N PRO A 499 11.44 -16.35 45.05
CA PRO A 499 12.43 -15.25 45.05
C PRO A 499 12.58 -14.58 43.66
N ALA A 500 12.94 -13.29 43.67
CA ALA A 500 13.21 -12.56 42.45
C ALA A 500 14.28 -13.28 41.59
N GLY A 501 14.03 -13.37 40.29
CA GLY A 501 14.93 -14.03 39.34
C GLY A 501 14.73 -15.55 39.18
N GLU A 502 13.92 -16.20 40.02
CA GLU A 502 13.69 -17.65 39.91
C GLU A 502 12.55 -18.04 38.93
N PRO A 503 11.40 -17.34 38.85
CA PRO A 503 10.36 -17.66 37.89
C PRO A 503 10.85 -17.48 36.45
N ASP A 504 10.65 -18.52 35.62
CA ASP A 504 10.87 -18.46 34.18
C ASP A 504 9.54 -18.25 33.46
N ILE A 505 9.40 -17.16 32.76
CA ILE A 505 8.13 -16.68 32.17
C ILE A 505 8.37 -16.46 30.68
N SER A 506 7.78 -17.31 29.83
CA SER A 506 7.86 -17.18 28.38
C SER A 506 6.69 -16.36 27.84
N VAL A 507 6.99 -15.44 26.93
CA VAL A 507 6.04 -14.68 26.12
C VAL A 507 6.31 -15.04 24.67
N ASP A 508 5.28 -15.62 24.03
CA ASP A 508 5.32 -16.06 22.65
C ASP A 508 4.32 -15.26 21.82
#